data_07dfbf0e73d4fcf37378bb1b641eb825
#
_entry.id   07dfbf0e73d4fcf37378bb1b641eb825
#
_cell.length_a   1.000
_cell.length_b   1.000
_cell.length_c   1.000
_cell.angle_alpha   90.00
_cell.angle_beta   90.00
_cell.angle_gamma   90.00
#
_symmetry.space_group_name_H-M   'P 1'
#
loop_
_entity.id
_entity.type
_entity.pdbx_description
1 polymer ?
#
loop_
_entity_poly.entity_id
_entity_poly.type
_entity_poly.pdbx_seq_one_letter_code
_entity_poly.pdbx_strand_id
1 'polypeptide(L)'
;MTEVVAALIWDQGKFMICQRPAHKARGLLWEFVGGKVEPSETKEQALIRECQEELAITLDVGEIFMDVIHKYPDLTVHLTLFNASIQTGIPQKLEHNDIQWIAVNEIDQYAFCPADE
;
A
#
# COMPACT_ATOMS: atom_id res chain seq x y z
N MET A 1 -7.80 -14.23 10.63
CA MET A 1 -6.83 -13.17 10.35
C MET A 1 -7.03 -12.70 8.91
N THR A 2 -7.03 -11.40 8.69
CA THR A 2 -7.26 -10.84 7.36
C THR A 2 -5.92 -10.74 6.62
N GLU A 3 -5.85 -11.35 5.43
CA GLU A 3 -4.66 -11.27 4.57
C GLU A 3 -4.72 -10.00 3.73
N VAL A 4 -3.72 -9.16 3.87
CA VAL A 4 -3.62 -7.88 3.15
C VAL A 4 -2.25 -7.80 2.50
N VAL A 5 -2.21 -7.24 1.30
CA VAL A 5 -0.96 -6.98 0.58
C VAL A 5 -0.80 -5.49 0.37
N ALA A 6 0.44 -5.04 0.30
CA ALA A 6 0.75 -3.66 0.00
C ALA A 6 2.04 -3.56 -0.79
N ALA A 7 2.22 -2.45 -1.50
CA ALA A 7 3.38 -2.23 -2.35
C ALA A 7 4.20 -1.05 -1.86
N LEU A 8 5.49 -1.29 -1.69
CA LEU A 8 6.50 -0.26 -1.53
C LEU A 8 7.02 0.04 -2.94
N ILE A 9 6.42 1.04 -3.58
CA ILE A 9 6.67 1.36 -4.99
C ILE A 9 7.83 2.34 -5.07
N TRP A 10 8.94 1.93 -5.68
CA TRP A 10 10.16 2.72 -5.78
C TRP A 10 10.27 3.43 -7.14
N ASP A 11 10.74 4.67 -7.10
CA ASP A 11 11.13 5.42 -8.29
C ASP A 11 12.20 6.45 -7.91
N GLN A 12 13.34 6.40 -8.57
CA GLN A 12 14.45 7.34 -8.39
C GLN A 12 14.86 7.54 -6.93
N GLY A 13 14.93 6.44 -6.17
CA GLY A 13 15.36 6.46 -4.77
C GLY A 13 14.29 6.90 -3.77
N LYS A 14 13.09 7.17 -4.26
CA LYS A 14 11.94 7.53 -3.42
C LYS A 14 10.88 6.44 -3.52
N PHE A 15 9.98 6.40 -2.53
CA PHE A 15 8.86 5.47 -2.56
C PHE A 15 7.54 6.21 -2.36
N MET A 16 6.48 5.59 -2.87
CA MET A 16 5.13 6.17 -2.85
C MET A 16 4.43 5.86 -1.53
N ILE A 17 3.79 6.89 -0.96
CA ILE A 17 2.84 6.73 0.13
C ILE A 17 1.51 7.33 -0.27
N CYS A 18 0.42 6.80 0.27
CA CYS A 18 -0.94 7.21 -0.05
C CYS A 18 -1.68 7.56 1.22
N GLN A 19 -2.45 8.65 1.17
CA GLN A 19 -3.24 9.10 2.30
C GLN A 19 -4.67 8.60 2.19
N ARG A 20 -5.16 7.94 3.25
CA ARG A 20 -6.52 7.42 3.29
C ARG A 20 -7.53 8.57 3.28
N PRO A 21 -8.68 8.39 2.60
CA PRO A 21 -9.75 9.39 2.64
C PRO A 21 -10.26 9.63 4.06
N ALA A 22 -10.71 10.85 4.34
CA ALA A 22 -11.15 11.24 5.68
C ALA A 22 -12.34 10.41 6.19
N HIS A 23 -13.19 9.91 5.27
CA HIS A 23 -14.41 9.18 5.64
C HIS A 23 -14.19 7.71 5.99
N LYS A 24 -13.01 7.17 5.71
CA LYS A 24 -12.68 5.77 6.01
C LYS A 24 -12.14 5.62 7.42
N ALA A 25 -12.20 4.39 7.96
CA ALA A 25 -11.50 4.05 9.18
C ALA A 25 -10.02 4.41 9.04
N ARG A 26 -9.41 4.96 10.08
CA ARG A 26 -8.03 5.45 10.06
C ARG A 26 -7.82 6.53 9.00
N GLY A 27 -8.85 7.37 8.79
CA GLY A 27 -8.85 8.43 7.77
C GLY A 27 -7.71 9.42 7.96
N LEU A 28 -7.18 9.91 6.83
CA LEU A 28 -6.08 10.86 6.73
C LEU A 28 -4.73 10.35 7.25
N LEU A 29 -4.64 9.10 7.69
CA LEU A 29 -3.36 8.44 7.93
C LEU A 29 -2.77 7.97 6.60
N TRP A 30 -1.46 7.85 6.58
CA TRP A 30 -0.73 7.42 5.40
C TRP A 30 -0.55 5.90 5.42
N GLU A 31 -0.47 5.31 4.22
CA GLU A 31 -0.32 3.88 4.03
C GLU A 31 0.41 3.60 2.73
N PHE A 32 0.84 2.35 2.55
CA PHE A 32 1.26 1.87 1.24
C PHE A 32 0.03 1.34 0.52
N VAL A 33 -0.02 1.54 -0.81
CA VAL A 33 -1.17 1.10 -1.61
C VAL A 33 -1.32 -0.41 -1.55
N GLY A 34 -2.55 -0.88 -1.45
CA GLY A 34 -2.84 -2.31 -1.42
C GLY A 34 -4.26 -2.59 -0.98
N GLY A 35 -4.49 -3.80 -0.54
CA GLY A 35 -5.80 -4.23 -0.09
C GLY A 35 -5.86 -5.69 0.26
N LYS A 36 -7.08 -6.19 0.45
CA LYS A 36 -7.32 -7.57 0.84
C LYS A 36 -7.07 -8.54 -0.31
N VAL A 37 -6.50 -9.69 0.02
CA VAL A 37 -6.38 -10.82 -0.91
C VAL A 37 -7.73 -11.51 -0.99
N GLU A 38 -8.25 -11.65 -2.20
CA GLU A 38 -9.51 -12.34 -2.43
C GLU A 38 -9.29 -13.85 -2.59
N PRO A 39 -10.34 -14.67 -2.37
CA PRO A 39 -10.24 -16.11 -2.62
C PRO A 39 -9.78 -16.37 -4.06
N SER A 40 -8.93 -17.35 -4.24
CA SER A 40 -8.39 -17.76 -5.54
C SER A 40 -7.34 -16.83 -6.14
N GLU A 41 -6.95 -15.76 -5.43
CA GLU A 41 -5.83 -14.89 -5.83
C GLU A 41 -4.55 -15.30 -5.10
N THR A 42 -3.42 -15.18 -5.79
CA THR A 42 -2.13 -15.11 -5.10
C THR A 42 -1.97 -13.70 -4.51
N LYS A 43 -1.03 -13.54 -3.61
CA LYS A 43 -0.72 -12.21 -3.04
C LYS A 43 -0.30 -11.23 -4.14
N GLU A 44 0.52 -11.68 -5.08
CA GLU A 44 0.97 -10.85 -6.20
C GLU A 44 -0.18 -10.42 -7.11
N GLN A 45 -1.09 -11.35 -7.41
CA GLN A 45 -2.28 -11.04 -8.21
C GLN A 45 -3.17 -10.01 -7.52
N ALA A 46 -3.37 -10.16 -6.22
CA ALA A 46 -4.16 -9.21 -5.44
C ALA A 46 -3.55 -7.82 -5.49
N LEU A 47 -2.23 -7.73 -5.34
CA LEU A 47 -1.53 -6.45 -5.35
C LEU A 47 -1.62 -5.77 -6.71
N ILE A 48 -1.45 -6.52 -7.80
CA ILE A 48 -1.58 -6.00 -9.17
C ILE A 48 -2.99 -5.46 -9.38
N ARG A 49 -4.01 -6.22 -8.97
CA ARG A 49 -5.41 -5.80 -9.09
C ARG A 49 -5.70 -4.52 -8.31
N GLU A 50 -5.27 -4.47 -7.04
CA GLU A 50 -5.51 -3.31 -6.18
C GLU A 50 -4.85 -2.05 -6.74
N CYS A 51 -3.66 -2.15 -7.28
CA CYS A 51 -2.97 -1.00 -7.87
C CYS A 51 -3.65 -0.51 -9.14
N GLN A 52 -4.23 -1.40 -9.94
CA GLN A 52 -5.05 -1.00 -11.07
C GLN A 52 -6.30 -0.26 -10.61
N GLU A 53 -6.98 -0.79 -9.61
CA GLU A 53 -8.24 -0.21 -9.12
C GLU A 53 -8.02 1.15 -8.43
N GLU A 54 -6.96 1.28 -7.65
CA GLU A 54 -6.76 2.45 -6.81
C GLU A 54 -5.92 3.54 -7.47
N LEU A 55 -5.01 3.18 -8.38
CA LEU A 55 -4.04 4.12 -8.95
C LEU A 55 -4.01 4.12 -10.49
N ALA A 56 -4.72 3.21 -11.15
CA ALA A 56 -4.71 3.05 -12.61
C ALA A 56 -3.30 2.78 -13.16
N ILE A 57 -2.50 2.00 -12.45
CA ILE A 57 -1.17 1.59 -12.88
C ILE A 57 -1.05 0.08 -12.99
N THR A 58 -0.14 -0.38 -13.84
CA THR A 58 0.27 -1.79 -13.89
C THR A 58 1.57 -1.91 -13.11
N LEU A 59 1.57 -2.77 -12.10
CA LEU A 59 2.69 -2.92 -11.19
C LEU A 59 3.59 -4.08 -11.61
N ASP A 60 4.90 -3.88 -11.46
CA ASP A 60 5.90 -4.93 -11.53
C ASP A 60 6.25 -5.30 -10.10
N VAL A 61 5.77 -6.47 -9.65
CA VAL A 61 5.92 -6.92 -8.25
C VAL A 61 7.26 -7.61 -8.08
N GLY A 62 8.05 -7.10 -7.12
CA GLY A 62 9.33 -7.67 -6.78
C GLY A 62 9.26 -8.59 -5.57
N GLU A 63 10.31 -8.56 -4.75
CA GLU A 63 10.45 -9.45 -3.59
C GLU A 63 9.65 -8.93 -2.39
N ILE A 64 9.33 -9.84 -1.47
CA ILE A 64 8.73 -9.46 -0.20
C ILE A 64 9.75 -8.64 0.60
N PHE A 65 9.34 -7.45 1.02
CA PHE A 65 10.14 -6.58 1.85
C PHE A 65 10.00 -6.94 3.33
N MET A 66 8.76 -7.12 3.81
CA MET A 66 8.50 -7.58 5.17
C MET A 66 7.08 -8.09 5.33
N ASP A 67 6.87 -8.87 6.39
CA ASP A 67 5.56 -9.33 6.86
C ASP A 67 5.30 -8.72 8.24
N VAL A 68 4.07 -8.23 8.46
CA VAL A 68 3.66 -7.65 9.73
C VAL A 68 2.32 -8.24 10.15
N ILE A 69 2.21 -8.65 11.42
CA ILE A 69 0.91 -9.00 12.00
C ILE A 69 0.56 -7.89 12.99
N HIS A 70 -0.59 -7.26 12.77
CA HIS A 70 -1.03 -6.18 13.63
C HIS A 70 -2.48 -6.40 14.08
N LYS A 71 -2.72 -6.24 15.38
CA LYS A 71 -4.05 -6.36 15.97
C LYS A 71 -4.64 -4.97 16.18
N TYR A 72 -5.66 -4.65 15.37
CA TYR A 72 -6.51 -3.49 15.62
C TYR A 72 -7.65 -3.91 16.55
N PRO A 73 -8.32 -2.96 17.21
CA PRO A 73 -9.50 -3.31 18.03
C PRO A 73 -10.60 -4.03 17.26
N ASP A 74 -10.73 -3.73 15.97
CA ASP A 74 -11.79 -4.26 15.11
C ASP A 74 -11.38 -5.48 14.28
N LEU A 75 -10.06 -5.74 14.10
CA LEU A 75 -9.60 -6.89 13.31
C LEU A 75 -8.11 -7.13 13.48
N THR A 76 -7.66 -8.33 13.10
CA THR A 76 -6.24 -8.67 13.02
C THR A 76 -5.83 -8.78 11.56
N VAL A 77 -4.76 -8.08 11.20
CA VAL A 77 -4.26 -8.00 9.82
C VAL A 77 -2.90 -8.70 9.72
N HIS A 78 -2.75 -9.57 8.71
CA HIS A 78 -1.44 -10.03 8.25
C HIS A 78 -1.11 -9.27 6.98
N LEU A 79 -0.19 -8.32 7.07
CA LEU A 79 0.23 -7.48 5.95
C LEU A 79 1.52 -8.01 5.37
N THR A 80 1.49 -8.31 4.07
CA THR A 80 2.70 -8.64 3.30
C THR A 80 3.05 -7.45 2.42
N LEU A 81 4.20 -6.87 2.64
CA LEU A 81 4.67 -5.70 1.91
C LEU A 81 5.71 -6.12 0.87
N PHE A 82 5.43 -5.82 -0.39
CA PHE A 82 6.32 -6.15 -1.51
C PHE A 82 7.07 -4.92 -1.99
N ASN A 83 8.33 -5.10 -2.36
CA ASN A 83 9.02 -4.12 -3.19
C ASN A 83 8.44 -4.20 -4.59
N ALA A 84 8.25 -3.06 -5.24
CA ALA A 84 7.62 -3.02 -6.55
C ALA A 84 8.07 -1.77 -7.33
N SER A 85 7.77 -1.76 -8.62
CA SER A 85 7.96 -0.61 -9.48
C SER A 85 6.79 -0.51 -10.45
N ILE A 86 6.59 0.66 -11.04
CA ILE A 86 5.52 0.87 -12.01
C ILE A 86 6.00 0.35 -13.37
N GLN A 87 5.26 -0.60 -13.94
CA GLN A 87 5.52 -1.09 -15.28
C GLN A 87 4.95 -0.14 -16.33
N THR A 88 3.68 0.25 -16.15
CA THR A 88 3.00 1.20 -17.04
C THR A 88 2.02 2.06 -16.25
N GLY A 89 1.77 3.26 -16.75
CA GLY A 89 0.77 4.17 -16.21
C GLY A 89 1.34 5.26 -15.31
N ILE A 90 0.53 6.26 -15.07
CA ILE A 90 0.84 7.37 -14.15
C ILE A 90 -0.14 7.26 -12.99
N PRO A 91 0.33 7.20 -11.73
CA PRO A 91 -0.57 7.05 -10.58
C PRO A 91 -1.61 8.14 -10.49
N GLN A 92 -2.87 7.74 -10.26
CA GLN A 92 -4.00 8.65 -10.12
C GLN A 92 -4.69 8.42 -8.77
N LYS A 93 -5.22 9.49 -8.19
CA LYS A 93 -5.91 9.44 -6.90
C LYS A 93 -7.36 9.01 -7.08
N LEU A 94 -7.59 7.75 -7.43
CA LEU A 94 -8.94 7.22 -7.63
C LEU A 94 -9.63 6.92 -6.31
N GLU A 95 -8.87 6.55 -5.27
CA GLU A 95 -9.39 6.14 -3.96
C GLU A 95 -8.77 6.93 -2.82
N HIS A 96 -7.60 7.52 -3.02
CA HIS A 96 -6.85 8.19 -1.95
C HIS A 96 -7.06 9.69 -1.95
N ASN A 97 -6.91 10.30 -0.78
CA ASN A 97 -6.96 11.75 -0.63
C ASN A 97 -5.71 12.41 -1.22
N ASP A 98 -4.54 11.77 -1.06
CA ASP A 98 -3.28 12.30 -1.57
C ASP A 98 -2.28 11.17 -1.85
N ILE A 99 -1.29 11.46 -2.69
CA ILE A 99 -0.17 10.57 -3.02
C ILE A 99 1.10 11.42 -2.93
N GLN A 100 2.12 10.88 -2.24
CA GLN A 100 3.42 11.55 -2.14
C GLN A 100 4.54 10.55 -2.44
N TRP A 101 5.61 11.06 -3.02
CA TRP A 101 6.87 10.34 -3.18
C TRP A 101 7.86 10.87 -2.17
N ILE A 102 8.37 10.01 -1.29
CA ILE A 102 9.23 10.46 -0.20
C ILE A 102 10.53 9.64 -0.15
N ALA A 103 11.58 10.26 0.40
CA ALA A 103 12.80 9.56 0.72
C ALA A 103 12.66 8.87 2.08
N VAL A 104 13.50 7.86 2.33
CA VAL A 104 13.47 7.09 3.59
C VAL A 104 13.58 8.01 4.81
N ASN A 105 14.42 9.04 4.75
CA ASN A 105 14.63 9.94 5.87
C ASN A 105 13.47 10.91 6.11
N GLU A 106 12.45 10.90 5.27
CA GLU A 106 11.26 11.74 5.43
C GLU A 106 10.09 11.00 6.09
N ILE A 107 10.23 9.69 6.33
CA ILE A 107 9.11 8.85 6.79
C ILE A 107 8.49 9.33 8.10
N ASP A 108 9.30 9.90 9.00
CA ASP A 108 8.82 10.38 10.30
C ASP A 108 7.99 11.67 10.21
N GLN A 109 7.95 12.30 9.04
CA GLN A 109 7.13 13.49 8.81
C GLN A 109 5.66 13.16 8.54
N TYR A 110 5.32 11.88 8.42
CA TYR A 110 3.98 11.42 8.06
C TYR A 110 3.44 10.48 9.13
N ALA A 111 2.14 10.63 9.44
CA ALA A 111 1.45 9.76 10.39
C ALA A 111 0.91 8.54 9.65
N PHE A 112 1.51 7.39 9.86
CA PHE A 112 1.13 6.15 9.19
C PHE A 112 0.09 5.35 9.96
N CYS A 113 -0.67 4.51 9.24
CA CYS A 113 -1.48 3.47 9.86
C CYS A 113 -0.57 2.54 10.66
N PRO A 114 -1.02 2.05 11.84
CA PRO A 114 -0.14 1.23 12.71
C PRO A 114 0.49 0.02 12.04
N ALA A 115 -0.22 -0.65 11.12
CA ALA A 115 0.33 -1.81 10.41
C ALA A 115 1.45 -1.45 9.43
N ASP A 116 1.55 -0.18 9.03
CA ASP A 116 2.53 0.31 8.04
C ASP A 116 3.73 1.02 8.67
N GLU A 117 3.80 1.06 9.99
CA GLU A 117 4.93 1.70 10.68
C GLU A 117 6.23 0.91 10.61
#